data_e530a8f0c3067d603fd35f733c503229
#
_entry.id   e530a8f0c3067d603fd35f733c503229
#
_cell.length_a   1.000
_cell.length_b   1.000
_cell.length_c   1.000
_cell.angle_alpha   90.00
_cell.angle_beta   90.00
_cell.angle_gamma   90.00
#
_symmetry.space_group_name_H-M   'P 1'
#
loop_
_entity.id
_entity.type
_entity.pdbx_description
1 polymer ?
#
loop_
_entity_poly.entity_id
_entity_poly.type
_entity_poly.pdbx_seq_one_letter_code
_entity_poly.pdbx_strand_id
1 'polypeptide(L)'
;ESLCGLAVDIGSTTVAAHLCNLRTGEVLASAGVMNPQIRFGEDLMSRVSYVMMNPGGDLEMTKVIREAINDLAVKVSTQAKRELDEIVEVSFVGNPIMHHLLLGINPIELGGAPFALATDESVRVRARDLNLKLHINTRCYVLPCIAGHVGADTAGMILSEAPHHREAM
;
A
#
# COMPACT_ATOMS: atom_id res chain seq x y z
N GLU A 1 -27.11 -2.45 -3.09
CA GLU A 1 -25.70 -2.39 -3.56
C GLU A 1 -24.83 -2.26 -2.32
N SER A 2 -23.92 -3.20 -2.12
CA SER A 2 -22.97 -3.14 -1.02
C SER A 2 -21.70 -2.46 -1.52
N LEU A 3 -21.36 -1.32 -0.94
CA LEU A 3 -20.09 -0.63 -1.22
C LEU A 3 -18.98 -1.29 -0.41
N CYS A 4 -17.90 -1.66 -1.08
CA CYS A 4 -16.73 -2.27 -0.46
C CYS A 4 -15.53 -1.31 -0.45
N GLY A 5 -14.74 -1.41 0.60
CA GLY A 5 -13.41 -0.82 0.71
C GLY A 5 -12.35 -1.91 0.74
N LEU A 6 -11.18 -1.63 0.20
CA LEU A 6 -10.01 -2.49 0.25
C LEU A 6 -8.92 -1.83 1.10
N ALA A 7 -8.51 -2.47 2.18
CA ALA A 7 -7.36 -2.04 2.97
C ALA A 7 -6.14 -2.89 2.59
N VAL A 8 -5.05 -2.25 2.21
CA VAL A 8 -3.83 -2.92 1.74
C VAL A 8 -2.65 -2.50 2.61
N ASP A 9 -2.00 -3.47 3.23
CA ASP A 9 -0.73 -3.31 3.94
C ASP A 9 0.41 -3.83 3.07
N ILE A 10 1.31 -2.94 2.68
CA ILE A 10 2.45 -3.25 1.83
C ILE A 10 3.69 -3.43 2.70
N GLY A 11 3.81 -4.62 3.28
CA GLY A 11 5.00 -5.02 4.00
C GLY A 11 6.19 -5.32 3.07
N SER A 12 7.39 -5.27 3.60
CA SER A 12 8.61 -5.63 2.84
C SER A 12 8.64 -7.11 2.42
N THR A 13 8.05 -7.99 3.22
CA THR A 13 8.01 -9.43 2.98
C THR A 13 6.65 -9.91 2.49
N THR A 14 5.57 -9.37 3.04
CA THR A 14 4.20 -9.80 2.74
C THR A 14 3.34 -8.60 2.42
N VAL A 15 2.50 -8.73 1.39
CA VAL A 15 1.45 -7.78 1.08
C VAL A 15 0.12 -8.42 1.50
N ALA A 16 -0.63 -7.73 2.35
CA ALA A 16 -1.92 -8.20 2.83
C ALA A 16 -3.05 -7.26 2.35
N ALA A 17 -4.20 -7.85 2.04
CA ALA A 17 -5.40 -7.11 1.65
C ALA A 17 -6.63 -7.61 2.41
N HIS A 18 -7.46 -6.67 2.84
CA HIS A 18 -8.71 -6.91 3.55
C HIS A 18 -9.85 -6.21 2.81
N LEU A 19 -10.82 -6.98 2.36
CA LEU A 19 -12.04 -6.45 1.77
C LEU A 19 -13.07 -6.20 2.87
N CYS A 20 -13.56 -4.99 2.97
CA CYS A 20 -14.47 -4.56 4.02
C CYS A 20 -15.78 -4.03 3.45
N ASN A 21 -16.88 -4.30 4.13
CA ASN A 21 -18.14 -3.63 3.87
C ASN A 21 -18.10 -2.22 4.48
N LEU A 22 -18.17 -1.19 3.65
CA LEU A 22 -18.06 0.20 4.11
C LEU A 22 -19.26 0.69 4.94
N ARG A 23 -20.38 -0.04 4.91
CA ARG A 23 -21.57 0.31 5.71
C ARG A 23 -21.47 -0.26 7.13
N THR A 24 -20.99 -1.49 7.27
CA THR A 24 -20.97 -2.21 8.55
C THR A 24 -19.61 -2.22 9.21
N GLY A 25 -18.53 -1.97 8.46
CA GLY A 25 -17.15 -2.14 8.92
C GLY A 25 -16.69 -3.60 8.97
N GLU A 26 -17.52 -4.55 8.56
CA GLU A 26 -17.21 -5.98 8.58
C GLU A 26 -16.14 -6.33 7.55
N VAL A 27 -15.14 -7.11 7.94
CA VAL A 27 -14.16 -7.70 7.04
C VAL A 27 -14.77 -8.91 6.36
N LEU A 28 -15.00 -8.82 5.05
CA LEU A 28 -15.65 -9.86 4.24
C LEU A 28 -14.67 -10.95 3.78
N ALA A 29 -13.44 -10.59 3.51
CA ALA A 29 -12.38 -11.51 3.12
C ALA A 29 -11.00 -10.90 3.38
N SER A 30 -10.01 -11.77 3.56
CA SER A 30 -8.61 -11.36 3.74
C SER A 30 -7.70 -12.30 2.97
N ALA A 31 -6.65 -11.76 2.36
CA ALA A 31 -5.64 -12.55 1.68
C ALA A 31 -4.27 -11.87 1.79
N GLY A 32 -3.22 -12.67 1.67
CA GLY A 32 -1.85 -12.21 1.62
C GLY A 32 -1.07 -12.93 0.53
N VAL A 33 -0.01 -12.28 0.07
CA VAL A 33 0.99 -12.85 -0.83
C VAL A 33 2.38 -12.42 -0.39
N MET A 34 3.39 -13.20 -0.74
CA MET A 34 4.78 -12.75 -0.61
C MET A 34 4.99 -11.52 -1.50
N ASN A 35 5.64 -10.50 -0.97
CA ASN A 35 5.93 -9.29 -1.75
C ASN A 35 6.86 -9.66 -2.93
N PRO A 36 6.41 -9.49 -4.19
CA PRO A 36 7.19 -9.89 -5.36
C PRO A 36 8.47 -9.07 -5.54
N GLN A 37 8.62 -7.97 -4.82
CA GLN A 37 9.84 -7.16 -4.83
C GLN A 37 11.03 -7.84 -4.12
N ILE A 38 10.81 -8.94 -3.38
CA ILE A 38 11.89 -9.73 -2.75
C ILE A 38 12.93 -10.18 -3.78
N ARG A 39 12.53 -10.46 -5.01
CA ARG A 39 13.46 -10.83 -6.09
C ARG A 39 14.49 -9.75 -6.44
N PHE A 40 14.24 -8.49 -6.09
CA PHE A 40 15.15 -7.36 -6.30
C PHE A 40 16.00 -7.06 -5.05
N GLY A 41 15.61 -7.59 -3.90
CA GLY A 41 16.31 -7.44 -2.63
C GLY A 41 15.46 -7.96 -1.48
N GLU A 42 16.07 -8.75 -0.60
CA GLU A 42 15.37 -9.37 0.53
C GLU A 42 14.94 -8.33 1.57
N ASP A 43 15.73 -7.29 1.76
CA ASP A 43 15.46 -6.17 2.65
C ASP A 43 15.30 -4.85 1.90
N LEU A 44 14.87 -3.81 2.62
CA LEU A 44 14.59 -2.49 2.07
C LEU A 44 15.83 -1.82 1.44
N MET A 45 16.97 -1.93 2.11
CA MET A 45 18.22 -1.30 1.64
C MET A 45 18.78 -2.00 0.42
N SER A 46 18.65 -3.33 0.34
CA SER A 46 19.00 -4.10 -0.85
C SER A 46 18.18 -3.67 -2.07
N ARG A 47 16.90 -3.34 -1.88
CA ARG A 47 16.03 -2.81 -2.95
C ARG A 47 16.45 -1.42 -3.41
N VAL A 48 16.79 -0.54 -2.48
CA VAL A 48 17.33 0.78 -2.81
C VAL A 48 18.65 0.64 -3.59
N SER A 49 19.55 -0.25 -3.12
CA SER A 49 20.81 -0.55 -3.80
C SER A 49 20.59 -1.10 -5.21
N TYR A 50 19.58 -1.95 -5.39
CA TYR A 50 19.19 -2.44 -6.71
C TYR A 50 18.80 -1.30 -7.65
N VAL A 51 17.97 -0.35 -7.18
CA VAL A 51 17.57 0.83 -7.97
C VAL A 51 18.77 1.68 -8.35
N MET A 52 19.72 1.89 -7.41
CA MET A 52 20.93 2.65 -7.67
C MET A 52 21.79 2.03 -8.77
N MET A 53 21.87 0.71 -8.85
CA MET A 53 22.71 -0.02 -9.81
C MET A 53 21.99 -0.36 -11.11
N ASN A 54 20.66 -0.31 -11.14
CA ASN A 54 19.86 -0.72 -12.29
C ASN A 54 18.89 0.40 -12.68
N PRO A 55 19.22 1.22 -13.67
CA PRO A 55 18.32 2.26 -14.19
C PRO A 55 16.96 1.67 -14.59
N GLY A 56 15.88 2.21 -14.06
CA GLY A 56 14.52 1.69 -14.27
C GLY A 56 14.09 0.60 -13.28
N GLY A 57 14.94 0.19 -12.34
CA GLY A 57 14.60 -0.81 -11.31
C GLY A 57 13.46 -0.38 -10.39
N ASP A 58 13.30 0.91 -10.14
CA ASP A 58 12.18 1.50 -9.43
C ASP A 58 10.84 1.28 -10.17
N LEU A 59 10.85 1.44 -11.50
CA LEU A 59 9.68 1.20 -12.35
C LEU A 59 9.30 -0.29 -12.38
N GLU A 60 10.29 -1.18 -12.41
CA GLU A 60 10.06 -2.63 -12.33
C GLU A 60 9.39 -3.01 -11.00
N MET A 61 9.91 -2.49 -9.88
CA MET A 61 9.35 -2.73 -8.55
C MET A 61 7.94 -2.15 -8.41
N THR A 62 7.70 -0.95 -8.96
CA THR A 62 6.37 -0.33 -9.01
C THR A 62 5.38 -1.21 -9.77
N LYS A 63 5.78 -1.73 -10.93
CA LYS A 63 4.93 -2.61 -11.73
C LYS A 63 4.52 -3.87 -10.97
N VAL A 64 5.49 -4.59 -10.39
CA VAL A 64 5.19 -5.87 -9.75
C VAL A 64 4.35 -5.72 -8.48
N ILE A 65 4.52 -4.63 -7.71
CA ILE A 65 3.69 -4.41 -6.52
C ILE A 65 2.26 -4.08 -6.91
N ARG A 66 2.03 -3.28 -7.94
CA ARG A 66 0.69 -2.95 -8.45
C ARG A 66 -0.01 -4.18 -9.05
N GLU A 67 0.72 -5.05 -9.73
CA GLU A 67 0.21 -6.34 -10.21
C GLU A 67 -0.21 -7.24 -9.03
N ALA A 68 0.60 -7.37 -7.99
CA ALA A 68 0.27 -8.14 -6.80
C ALA A 68 -0.98 -7.61 -6.08
N ILE A 69 -1.17 -6.31 -6.03
CA ILE A 69 -2.38 -5.68 -5.47
C ILE A 69 -3.60 -5.99 -6.32
N ASN A 70 -3.49 -5.97 -7.66
CA ASN A 70 -4.58 -6.38 -8.55
C ASN A 70 -4.98 -7.85 -8.30
N ASP A 71 -4.02 -8.75 -8.19
CA ASP A 71 -4.28 -10.17 -7.93
C ASP A 71 -4.93 -10.39 -6.55
N LEU A 72 -4.49 -9.64 -5.54
CA LEU A 72 -5.10 -9.66 -4.20
C LEU A 72 -6.54 -9.15 -4.24
N ALA A 73 -6.83 -8.06 -4.96
CA ALA A 73 -8.18 -7.53 -5.11
C ALA A 73 -9.12 -8.57 -5.73
N VAL A 74 -8.69 -9.24 -6.80
CA VAL A 74 -9.44 -10.35 -7.41
C VAL A 74 -9.66 -11.48 -6.41
N LYS A 75 -8.63 -11.88 -5.69
CA LYS A 75 -8.68 -12.98 -4.73
C LYS A 75 -9.68 -12.73 -3.61
N VAL A 76 -9.62 -11.57 -2.95
CA VAL A 76 -10.53 -11.25 -1.84
C VAL A 76 -11.96 -11.02 -2.33
N SER A 77 -12.14 -10.44 -3.52
CA SER A 77 -13.47 -10.28 -4.12
C SER A 77 -14.11 -11.64 -4.42
N THR A 78 -13.36 -12.56 -5.02
CA THR A 78 -13.82 -13.93 -5.28
C THR A 78 -14.19 -14.66 -3.99
N GLN A 79 -13.35 -14.56 -2.95
CA GLN A 79 -13.62 -15.19 -1.64
C GLN A 79 -14.90 -14.63 -1.00
N ALA A 80 -15.11 -13.33 -1.10
CA ALA A 80 -16.28 -12.65 -0.56
C ALA A 80 -17.52 -12.75 -1.46
N LYS A 81 -17.40 -13.33 -2.65
CA LYS A 81 -18.45 -13.35 -3.69
C LYS A 81 -18.95 -11.95 -4.03
N ARG A 82 -17.99 -11.05 -4.26
CA ARG A 82 -18.21 -9.65 -4.62
C ARG A 82 -17.57 -9.35 -5.97
N GLU A 83 -18.11 -8.37 -6.67
CA GLU A 83 -17.54 -7.87 -7.92
C GLU A 83 -16.46 -6.83 -7.63
N LEU A 84 -15.45 -6.73 -8.50
CA LEU A 84 -14.39 -5.72 -8.38
C LEU A 84 -14.93 -4.29 -8.42
N ASP A 85 -16.00 -4.07 -9.17
CA ASP A 85 -16.65 -2.76 -9.32
C ASP A 85 -17.38 -2.29 -8.05
N GLU A 86 -17.60 -3.18 -7.08
CA GLU A 86 -18.12 -2.82 -5.75
C GLU A 86 -17.06 -2.17 -4.86
N ILE A 87 -15.77 -2.27 -5.22
CA ILE A 87 -14.67 -1.64 -4.50
C ILE A 87 -14.59 -0.17 -4.92
N VAL A 88 -15.08 0.72 -4.07
CA VAL A 88 -15.15 2.16 -4.35
C VAL A 88 -13.99 2.95 -3.74
N GLU A 89 -13.31 2.37 -2.76
CA GLU A 89 -12.19 2.99 -2.05
C GLU A 89 -11.11 1.96 -1.72
N VAL A 90 -9.83 2.39 -1.82
CA VAL A 90 -8.67 1.59 -1.41
C VAL A 90 -7.80 2.45 -0.50
N SER A 91 -7.45 1.92 0.66
CA SER A 91 -6.50 2.55 1.57
C SER A 91 -5.20 1.75 1.61
N PHE A 92 -4.08 2.45 1.52
CA PHE A 92 -2.74 1.86 1.53
C PHE A 92 -1.93 2.32 2.72
N VAL A 93 -1.27 1.36 3.37
CA VAL A 93 -0.24 1.61 4.37
C VAL A 93 1.03 0.85 3.98
N GLY A 94 2.18 1.33 4.42
CA GLY A 94 3.48 0.69 4.22
C GLY A 94 4.61 1.57 4.75
N ASN A 95 5.82 1.03 4.83
CA ASN A 95 6.99 1.83 5.15
C ASN A 95 7.31 2.82 4.01
N PRO A 96 8.18 3.83 4.25
CA PRO A 96 8.46 4.88 3.26
C PRO A 96 8.92 4.38 1.89
N ILE A 97 9.72 3.33 1.83
CA ILE A 97 10.22 2.76 0.57
C ILE A 97 9.08 2.10 -0.21
N MET A 98 8.23 1.32 0.47
CA MET A 98 7.05 0.69 -0.15
C MET A 98 6.03 1.73 -0.59
N HIS A 99 5.82 2.78 0.20
CA HIS A 99 4.99 3.92 -0.13
C HIS A 99 5.45 4.61 -1.43
N HIS A 100 6.74 4.91 -1.54
CA HIS A 100 7.30 5.57 -2.73
C HIS A 100 7.21 4.67 -3.97
N LEU A 101 7.57 3.38 -3.83
CA LEU A 101 7.49 2.42 -4.94
C LEU A 101 6.05 2.19 -5.41
N LEU A 102 5.05 2.19 -4.52
CA LEU A 102 3.64 2.12 -4.91
C LEU A 102 3.25 3.33 -5.78
N LEU A 103 3.68 4.53 -5.38
CA LEU A 103 3.39 5.77 -6.09
C LEU A 103 4.21 5.96 -7.37
N GLY A 104 5.21 5.13 -7.62
CA GLY A 104 6.13 5.26 -8.75
C GLY A 104 7.18 6.34 -8.53
N ILE A 105 7.52 6.62 -7.26
CA ILE A 105 8.56 7.57 -6.86
C ILE A 105 9.84 6.79 -6.60
N ASN A 106 10.95 7.28 -7.14
CA ASN A 106 12.27 6.69 -6.93
C ASN A 106 12.68 6.79 -5.45
N PRO A 107 13.00 5.68 -4.77
CA PRO A 107 13.27 5.65 -3.35
C PRO A 107 14.73 5.91 -2.96
N ILE A 108 15.62 6.27 -3.89
CA ILE A 108 17.07 6.37 -3.63
C ILE A 108 17.38 7.32 -2.48
N GLU A 109 16.70 8.46 -2.41
CA GLU A 109 16.90 9.45 -1.35
C GLU A 109 16.53 8.93 0.06
N LEU A 110 15.73 7.87 0.12
CA LEU A 110 15.43 7.17 1.37
C LEU A 110 16.52 6.19 1.81
N GLY A 111 17.50 5.92 0.96
CA GLY A 111 18.58 4.98 1.22
C GLY A 111 19.77 5.55 1.98
N GLY A 112 19.82 6.85 2.20
CA GLY A 112 20.93 7.53 2.86
C GLY A 112 20.50 8.80 3.58
N ALA A 113 21.32 9.27 4.51
CA ALA A 113 21.04 10.52 5.22
C ALA A 113 20.95 11.69 4.24
N PRO A 114 19.95 12.58 4.35
CA PRO A 114 19.01 12.73 5.47
C PRO A 114 17.74 11.88 5.42
N PHE A 115 17.68 10.83 4.59
CA PHE A 115 16.49 9.95 4.40
C PHE A 115 15.26 10.75 3.94
N ALA A 116 15.44 11.54 2.89
CA ALA A 116 14.47 12.52 2.45
C ALA A 116 13.25 11.84 1.81
N LEU A 117 12.06 12.16 2.34
CA LEU A 117 10.78 11.82 1.72
C LEU A 117 10.51 12.76 0.53
N ALA A 118 10.06 12.21 -0.60
CA ALA A 118 9.56 13.03 -1.70
C ALA A 118 8.19 13.63 -1.36
N THR A 119 7.43 12.98 -0.50
CA THR A 119 6.19 13.48 0.08
C THR A 119 5.96 12.86 1.46
N ASP A 120 5.56 13.66 2.41
CA ASP A 120 5.14 13.27 3.76
C ASP A 120 3.62 13.43 3.96
N GLU A 121 2.94 14.00 2.97
CA GLU A 121 1.50 14.18 2.99
C GLU A 121 0.75 12.91 2.54
N SER A 122 -0.54 12.84 2.91
CA SER A 122 -1.44 11.83 2.35
C SER A 122 -1.66 12.07 0.86
N VAL A 123 -1.66 10.98 0.08
CA VAL A 123 -1.87 11.05 -1.36
C VAL A 123 -3.24 10.49 -1.71
N ARG A 124 -4.02 11.25 -2.48
CA ARG A 124 -5.34 10.85 -2.99
C ARG A 124 -5.31 10.83 -4.50
N VAL A 125 -5.49 9.66 -5.07
CA VAL A 125 -5.47 9.43 -6.53
C VAL A 125 -6.61 8.50 -6.93
N ARG A 126 -6.80 8.28 -8.22
CA ARG A 126 -7.72 7.26 -8.74
C ARG A 126 -6.98 5.94 -8.92
N ALA A 127 -7.70 4.83 -8.83
CA ALA A 127 -7.14 3.49 -9.07
C ALA A 127 -6.42 3.40 -10.42
N ARG A 128 -6.95 4.04 -11.46
CA ARG A 128 -6.32 4.12 -12.79
C ARG A 128 -4.93 4.77 -12.79
N ASP A 129 -4.71 5.75 -11.91
CA ASP A 129 -3.43 6.48 -11.83
C ASP A 129 -2.32 5.58 -11.23
N LEU A 130 -2.74 4.53 -10.50
CA LEU A 130 -1.87 3.48 -9.98
C LEU A 130 -1.92 2.20 -10.82
N ASN A 131 -2.49 2.23 -12.03
CA ASN A 131 -2.68 1.05 -12.88
C ASN A 131 -3.43 -0.11 -12.18
N LEU A 132 -4.31 0.20 -11.24
CA LEU A 132 -5.16 -0.79 -10.60
C LEU A 132 -6.39 -1.06 -11.45
N LYS A 133 -6.69 -2.35 -11.66
CA LYS A 133 -7.79 -2.86 -12.48
C LYS A 133 -9.10 -2.90 -11.69
N LEU A 134 -9.47 -1.75 -11.13
CA LEU A 134 -10.71 -1.53 -10.39
C LEU A 134 -11.61 -0.58 -11.18
N HIS A 135 -12.80 -0.30 -10.66
CA HIS A 135 -13.68 0.65 -11.30
C HIS A 135 -12.98 2.02 -11.49
N ILE A 136 -13.20 2.67 -12.62
CA ILE A 136 -12.50 3.91 -13.02
C ILE A 136 -12.61 5.04 -11.98
N ASN A 137 -13.69 5.06 -11.20
CA ASN A 137 -13.94 6.04 -10.16
C ASN A 137 -13.46 5.64 -8.78
N THR A 138 -12.90 4.43 -8.61
CA THR A 138 -12.34 3.98 -7.32
C THR A 138 -11.29 4.95 -6.84
N ARG A 139 -11.43 5.39 -5.59
CA ARG A 139 -10.51 6.32 -4.94
C ARG A 139 -9.44 5.54 -4.19
N CYS A 140 -8.21 5.97 -4.32
CA CYS A 140 -7.07 5.44 -3.58
C CYS A 140 -6.57 6.50 -2.61
N TYR A 141 -6.42 6.10 -1.37
CA TYR A 141 -5.87 6.90 -0.30
C TYR A 141 -4.59 6.23 0.21
N VAL A 142 -3.47 6.89 0.00
CA VAL A 142 -2.17 6.43 0.52
C VAL A 142 -1.87 7.25 1.76
N LEU A 143 -1.76 6.58 2.90
CA LEU A 143 -1.54 7.24 4.19
C LEU A 143 -0.18 7.93 4.20
N PRO A 144 -0.06 9.04 4.94
CA PRO A 144 1.19 9.82 5.01
C PRO A 144 2.30 9.03 5.71
N CYS A 145 3.53 9.26 5.31
CA CYS A 145 4.71 8.85 6.06
C CYS A 145 5.04 9.90 7.13
N ILE A 146 5.43 9.45 8.33
CA ILE A 146 5.76 10.36 9.44
C ILE A 146 7.18 10.91 9.29
N ALA A 147 8.12 10.06 8.86
CA ALA A 147 9.52 10.41 8.63
C ALA A 147 10.13 9.42 7.64
N GLY A 148 11.33 9.68 7.13
CA GLY A 148 11.99 8.84 6.15
C GLY A 148 12.21 7.37 6.56
N HIS A 149 12.09 7.06 7.85
CA HIS A 149 12.18 5.71 8.42
C HIS A 149 10.96 5.33 9.27
N VAL A 150 9.92 6.18 9.31
CA VAL A 150 8.65 5.94 10.01
C VAL A 150 7.52 6.02 9.01
N GLY A 151 7.00 4.89 8.63
CA GLY A 151 6.05 4.76 7.52
C GLY A 151 4.60 4.98 7.89
N ALA A 152 3.77 4.88 6.87
CA ALA A 152 2.33 5.00 6.95
C ALA A 152 1.66 3.83 7.70
N ASP A 153 2.34 2.70 7.85
CA ASP A 153 1.96 1.59 8.74
C ASP A 153 1.86 2.05 10.19
N THR A 154 2.85 2.81 10.68
CA THR A 154 2.82 3.43 12.01
C THR A 154 1.69 4.47 12.12
N ALA A 155 1.49 5.31 11.11
CA ALA A 155 0.39 6.27 11.07
C ALA A 155 -0.98 5.55 11.09
N GLY A 156 -1.12 4.48 10.32
CA GLY A 156 -2.32 3.64 10.29
C GLY A 156 -2.62 3.01 11.65
N MET A 157 -1.60 2.51 12.35
CA MET A 157 -1.72 1.95 13.69
C MET A 157 -2.17 3.02 14.72
N ILE A 158 -1.57 4.21 14.69
CA ILE A 158 -1.96 5.33 15.56
C ILE A 158 -3.42 5.71 15.33
N LEU A 159 -3.86 5.76 14.07
CA LEU A 159 -5.24 6.10 13.73
C LEU A 159 -6.24 5.01 14.17
N SER A 160 -5.90 3.72 13.97
CA SER A 160 -6.78 2.60 14.31
C SER A 160 -6.93 2.41 15.82
N GLU A 161 -5.85 2.56 16.56
CA GLU A 161 -5.81 2.38 18.01
C GLU A 161 -6.24 3.64 18.78
N ALA A 162 -6.20 4.82 18.13
CA ALA A 162 -6.50 6.12 18.73
C ALA A 162 -5.94 6.28 20.17
N PRO A 163 -4.65 5.99 20.40
CA PRO A 163 -4.08 5.90 21.75
C PRO A 163 -4.20 7.22 22.55
N HIS A 164 -4.29 8.34 21.83
CA HIS A 164 -4.46 9.68 22.44
C HIS A 164 -5.87 9.92 23.00
N HIS A 165 -6.85 9.05 22.69
CA HIS A 165 -8.20 9.09 23.27
C HIS A 165 -8.36 8.10 24.42
N ARG A 166 -7.40 7.23 24.68
CA ARG A 166 -7.41 6.35 25.85
C ARG A 166 -6.87 7.16 27.03
N GLU A 167 -7.72 7.45 28.00
CA GLU A 167 -7.26 7.99 29.27
C GLU A 167 -6.19 7.05 29.83
N ALA A 168 -5.06 7.64 30.21
CA ALA A 168 -4.03 6.89 30.94
C ALA A 168 -4.63 6.41 32.27
N MET A 169 -4.93 5.12 32.37
CA MET A 169 -5.27 4.47 33.64
C MET A 169 -3.99 4.25 34.45
#